data_c7c3938ddfee1057dc2ebbfd9304af54
#
_entry.id   c7c3938ddfee1057dc2ebbfd9304af54
#
_cell.length_a   1.000
_cell.length_b   1.000
_cell.length_c   1.000
_cell.angle_alpha   90.00
_cell.angle_beta   90.00
_cell.angle_gamma   90.00
#
_symmetry.space_group_name_H-M   'P 1'
#
loop_
_entity.id
_entity.type
_entity.pdbx_description
1 polymer ?
#
loop_
_entity_poly.entity_id
_entity_poly.type
_entity_poly.pdbx_seq_one_letter_code
_entity_poly.pdbx_strand_id
1 'polypeptide(L)'
;MSAKIITFGSDARTSMKAGVDALANAVKVTLGPKGRNVILDKSFGAPRVTKDGVSVAKEIELKDKFENMGAQMVKEVASKSADAAGDGTTTATVLAQAIVQQGYKAVTAGMNPMDLKRGIDMAVTSILGNLKSASKQLGSSSEIAQVGTISANGEEEIGKKIAERSEERRVGKECRSRWSPYH
;
A
#
# COMPACT_ATOMS: atom_id res chain seq x y z
N MET A 1 26.74 1.02 -21.99
CA MET A 1 25.41 0.44 -21.75
C MET A 1 25.58 -1.01 -21.37
N SER A 2 25.05 -1.49 -20.25
CA SER A 2 25.11 -2.92 -19.92
C SER A 2 24.17 -3.71 -20.85
N ALA A 3 24.59 -4.93 -21.25
CA ALA A 3 23.77 -5.82 -22.04
C ALA A 3 22.45 -6.15 -21.30
N LYS A 4 21.34 -6.19 -22.04
CA LYS A 4 20.04 -6.58 -21.49
C LYS A 4 19.87 -8.09 -21.58
N ILE A 5 19.43 -8.70 -20.49
CA ILE A 5 19.05 -10.11 -20.45
C ILE A 5 17.56 -10.18 -20.80
N ILE A 6 17.21 -11.05 -21.74
CA ILE A 6 15.83 -11.24 -22.19
C ILE A 6 15.39 -12.66 -21.81
N THR A 7 14.26 -12.78 -21.12
CA THR A 7 13.66 -14.06 -20.71
C THR A 7 12.20 -14.08 -21.14
N PHE A 8 11.71 -15.22 -21.59
CA PHE A 8 10.35 -15.38 -22.13
C PHE A 8 9.59 -16.50 -21.41
N GLY A 9 8.28 -16.50 -21.60
CA GLY A 9 7.41 -17.63 -21.27
C GLY A 9 7.17 -17.84 -19.78
N SER A 10 7.15 -19.09 -19.38
CA SER A 10 6.86 -19.53 -18.00
C SER A 10 7.93 -19.11 -17.00
N ASP A 11 9.20 -19.16 -17.41
CA ASP A 11 10.32 -18.92 -16.51
C ASP A 11 10.38 -17.48 -16.05
N ALA A 12 10.19 -16.52 -16.98
CA ALA A 12 10.08 -15.12 -16.64
C ALA A 12 8.93 -14.85 -15.66
N ARG A 13 7.75 -15.43 -15.92
CA ARG A 13 6.58 -15.28 -15.05
C ARG A 13 6.78 -15.91 -13.68
N THR A 14 7.43 -17.06 -13.61
CA THR A 14 7.71 -17.75 -12.34
C THR A 14 8.66 -16.94 -11.47
N SER A 15 9.75 -16.43 -12.05
CA SER A 15 10.71 -15.59 -11.32
C SER A 15 10.05 -14.29 -10.84
N MET A 16 9.29 -13.61 -11.68
CA MET A 16 8.57 -12.40 -11.27
C MET A 16 7.57 -12.68 -10.14
N LYS A 17 6.82 -13.79 -10.23
CA LYS A 17 5.88 -14.22 -9.17
C LYS A 17 6.63 -14.50 -7.87
N ALA A 18 7.77 -15.16 -7.92
CA ALA A 18 8.59 -15.42 -6.73
C ALA A 18 9.02 -14.12 -6.05
N GLY A 19 9.39 -13.11 -6.82
CA GLY A 19 9.71 -11.77 -6.31
C GLY A 19 8.52 -11.06 -5.66
N VAL A 20 7.33 -11.13 -6.29
CA VAL A 20 6.08 -10.63 -5.71
C VAL A 20 5.79 -11.31 -4.37
N ASP A 21 5.90 -12.65 -4.32
CA ASP A 21 5.64 -13.43 -3.12
C ASP A 21 6.66 -13.13 -2.01
N ALA A 22 7.93 -13.02 -2.33
CA ALA A 22 9.00 -12.70 -1.37
C ALA A 22 8.73 -11.35 -0.67
N LEU A 23 8.48 -10.30 -1.43
CA LEU A 23 8.19 -8.98 -0.86
C LEU A 23 6.88 -8.97 -0.08
N ALA A 24 5.80 -9.47 -0.66
CA ALA A 24 4.50 -9.44 -0.02
C ALA A 24 4.47 -10.26 1.27
N ASN A 25 5.14 -11.41 1.32
CA ASN A 25 5.23 -12.23 2.54
C ASN A 25 6.02 -11.52 3.65
N ALA A 26 7.08 -10.79 3.31
CA ALA A 26 7.82 -10.00 4.29
C ALA A 26 6.97 -8.84 4.85
N VAL A 27 6.23 -8.14 4.00
CA VAL A 27 5.34 -7.04 4.41
C VAL A 27 4.13 -7.55 5.19
N LYS A 28 3.56 -8.68 4.80
CA LYS A 28 2.36 -9.28 5.42
C LYS A 28 2.50 -9.56 6.90
N VAL A 29 3.73 -9.81 7.40
CA VAL A 29 4.00 -10.05 8.84
C VAL A 29 3.62 -8.86 9.71
N THR A 30 3.58 -7.64 9.14
CA THR A 30 3.24 -6.40 9.85
C THR A 30 1.74 -6.12 9.92
N LEU A 31 0.89 -6.95 9.27
CA LEU A 31 -0.54 -6.66 9.09
C LEU A 31 -1.35 -6.90 10.36
N GLY A 32 -2.17 -5.90 10.71
CA GLY A 32 -3.26 -6.00 11.67
C GLY A 32 -2.81 -6.08 13.14
N PRO A 33 -3.76 -6.40 14.05
CA PRO A 33 -3.51 -6.39 15.50
C PRO A 33 -2.44 -7.38 15.96
N LYS A 34 -2.25 -8.47 15.22
CA LYS A 34 -1.20 -9.47 15.46
C LYS A 34 0.09 -9.19 14.67
N GLY A 35 0.17 -8.04 14.01
CA GLY A 35 1.34 -7.62 13.25
C GLY A 35 2.60 -7.60 14.11
N ARG A 36 3.70 -8.09 13.56
CA ARG A 36 5.00 -8.20 14.24
C ARG A 36 5.94 -7.11 13.73
N ASN A 37 6.92 -6.78 14.57
CA ASN A 37 8.03 -5.95 14.16
C ASN A 37 8.94 -6.71 13.19
N VAL A 38 9.44 -6.02 12.18
CA VAL A 38 10.47 -6.49 11.28
C VAL A 38 11.77 -5.78 11.61
N ILE A 39 12.87 -6.53 11.66
CA ILE A 39 14.20 -5.99 11.85
C ILE A 39 14.86 -5.88 10.48
N LEU A 40 15.24 -4.67 10.12
CA LEU A 40 15.90 -4.36 8.86
C LEU A 40 17.38 -4.12 9.12
N ASP A 41 18.24 -4.85 8.43
CA ASP A 41 19.67 -4.61 8.44
C ASP A 41 20.00 -3.29 7.72
N LYS A 42 21.01 -2.58 8.21
CA LYS A 42 21.49 -1.36 7.58
C LYS A 42 22.99 -1.46 7.33
N SER A 43 23.41 -0.97 6.18
CA SER A 43 24.84 -0.92 5.82
C SER A 43 25.66 -0.10 6.80
N PHE A 44 25.05 0.86 7.51
CA PHE A 44 25.68 1.67 8.55
C PHE A 44 24.72 1.89 9.72
N GLY A 45 25.20 1.67 10.95
CA GLY A 45 24.45 1.90 12.18
C GLY A 45 23.71 0.68 12.72
N ALA A 46 22.86 0.89 13.69
CA ALA A 46 22.06 -0.17 14.32
C ALA A 46 20.93 -0.63 13.39
N PRO A 47 20.52 -1.93 13.43
CA PRO A 47 19.36 -2.43 12.73
C PRO A 47 18.11 -1.62 13.06
N ARG A 48 17.28 -1.35 12.04
CA ARG A 48 16.01 -0.64 12.22
C ARG A 48 14.88 -1.62 12.53
N VAL A 49 14.18 -1.39 13.63
CA VAL A 49 12.96 -2.14 13.97
C VAL A 49 11.76 -1.32 13.52
N THR A 50 10.85 -1.92 12.75
CA THR A 50 9.65 -1.24 12.25
C THR A 50 8.47 -2.19 12.13
N LYS A 51 7.25 -1.63 12.27
CA LYS A 51 5.97 -2.27 11.90
C LYS A 51 5.40 -1.72 10.59
N ASP A 52 5.99 -0.67 10.05
CA ASP A 52 5.49 0.00 8.88
C ASP A 52 5.79 -0.82 7.60
N GLY A 53 4.72 -1.26 6.94
CA GLY A 53 4.81 -2.09 5.74
C GLY A 53 5.50 -1.41 4.57
N VAL A 54 5.33 -0.10 4.38
CA VAL A 54 6.01 0.62 3.29
C VAL A 54 7.51 0.75 3.53
N SER A 55 7.93 0.95 4.79
CA SER A 55 9.36 0.96 5.15
C SER A 55 10.00 -0.40 4.89
N VAL A 56 9.32 -1.50 5.25
CA VAL A 56 9.78 -2.86 4.94
C VAL A 56 9.87 -3.06 3.43
N ALA A 57 8.83 -2.69 2.68
CA ALA A 57 8.81 -2.87 1.23
C ALA A 57 9.96 -2.12 0.53
N LYS A 58 10.28 -0.92 0.97
CA LYS A 58 11.34 -0.08 0.37
C LYS A 58 12.74 -0.66 0.52
N GLU A 59 13.01 -1.37 1.60
CA GLU A 59 14.34 -1.94 1.91
C GLU A 59 14.59 -3.30 1.24
N ILE A 60 13.53 -3.96 0.74
CA ILE A 60 13.68 -5.30 0.15
C ILE A 60 14.31 -5.18 -1.25
N GLU A 61 15.46 -5.82 -1.42
CA GLU A 61 16.12 -6.03 -2.70
C GLU A 61 16.49 -7.50 -2.85
N LEU A 62 16.20 -8.09 -4.02
CA LEU A 62 16.47 -9.50 -4.30
C LEU A 62 17.68 -9.64 -5.23
N LYS A 63 18.45 -10.70 -5.03
CA LYS A 63 19.68 -10.96 -5.81
C LYS A 63 19.40 -11.25 -7.28
N ASP A 64 18.35 -12.03 -7.54
CA ASP A 64 17.92 -12.32 -8.91
C ASP A 64 17.22 -11.10 -9.52
N LYS A 65 17.63 -10.72 -10.74
CA LYS A 65 17.11 -9.51 -11.41
C LYS A 65 15.64 -9.62 -11.78
N PHE A 66 15.17 -10.80 -12.18
CA PHE A 66 13.77 -11.00 -12.56
C PHE A 66 12.86 -11.09 -11.34
N GLU A 67 13.30 -11.74 -10.28
CA GLU A 67 12.62 -11.70 -8.99
C GLU A 67 12.54 -10.27 -8.46
N ASN A 68 13.65 -9.53 -8.51
CA ASN A 68 13.68 -8.15 -8.07
C ASN A 68 12.74 -7.25 -8.88
N MET A 69 12.56 -7.49 -10.18
CA MET A 69 11.54 -6.78 -10.98
C MET A 69 10.13 -7.03 -10.46
N GLY A 70 9.78 -8.27 -10.10
CA GLY A 70 8.50 -8.61 -9.46
C GLY A 70 8.32 -7.89 -8.12
N ALA A 71 9.34 -7.88 -7.28
CA ALA A 71 9.35 -7.15 -6.02
C ALA A 71 9.16 -5.64 -6.23
N GLN A 72 9.85 -5.04 -7.21
CA GLN A 72 9.73 -3.61 -7.52
C GLN A 72 8.30 -3.21 -7.94
N MET A 73 7.59 -4.05 -8.70
CA MET A 73 6.20 -3.79 -9.05
C MET A 73 5.29 -3.70 -7.82
N VAL A 74 5.46 -4.58 -6.85
CA VAL A 74 4.69 -4.53 -5.60
C VAL A 74 5.14 -3.39 -4.69
N LYS A 75 6.43 -3.06 -4.67
CA LYS A 75 6.96 -1.86 -4.00
C LYS A 75 6.28 -0.58 -4.53
N GLU A 76 6.08 -0.48 -5.84
CA GLU A 76 5.36 0.64 -6.44
C GLU A 76 3.90 0.71 -5.99
N VAL A 77 3.20 -0.43 -5.87
CA VAL A 77 1.83 -0.47 -5.33
C VAL A 77 1.79 0.07 -3.91
N ALA A 78 2.70 -0.35 -3.03
CA ALA A 78 2.78 0.14 -1.66
C ALA A 78 3.06 1.65 -1.61
N SER A 79 3.98 2.15 -2.44
CA SER A 79 4.33 3.57 -2.51
C SER A 79 3.13 4.40 -3.01
N LYS A 80 2.44 3.98 -4.06
CA LYS A 80 1.24 4.67 -4.56
C LYS A 80 0.12 4.73 -3.53
N SER A 81 -0.08 3.68 -2.73
CA SER A 81 -1.06 3.69 -1.64
C SER A 81 -0.65 4.68 -0.55
N ALA A 82 0.64 4.73 -0.19
CA ALA A 82 1.16 5.70 0.78
C ALA A 82 0.98 7.14 0.29
N ASP A 83 1.29 7.42 -0.97
CA ASP A 83 1.20 8.76 -1.56
C ASP A 83 -0.26 9.24 -1.69
N ALA A 84 -1.18 8.33 -2.01
CA ALA A 84 -2.59 8.67 -2.22
C ALA A 84 -3.39 8.79 -0.91
N ALA A 85 -3.15 7.91 0.05
CA ALA A 85 -3.97 7.81 1.27
C ALA A 85 -3.16 7.92 2.58
N GLY A 86 -1.85 7.77 2.54
CA GLY A 86 -1.00 7.74 3.74
C GLY A 86 -1.15 6.47 4.57
N ASP A 87 -2.03 5.57 4.19
CA ASP A 87 -2.37 4.35 4.94
C ASP A 87 -2.74 3.20 3.98
N GLY A 88 -2.92 1.98 4.53
CA GLY A 88 -3.36 0.82 3.77
C GLY A 88 -2.28 0.17 2.89
N THR A 89 -1.01 0.53 3.05
CA THR A 89 0.11 0.04 2.23
C THR A 89 0.27 -1.48 2.31
N THR A 90 0.17 -2.04 3.52
CA THR A 90 0.25 -3.50 3.73
C THR A 90 -0.95 -4.21 3.11
N THR A 91 -2.16 -3.67 3.28
CA THR A 91 -3.38 -4.21 2.67
C THR A 91 -3.29 -4.21 1.14
N ALA A 92 -2.85 -3.09 0.55
CA ALA A 92 -2.65 -2.98 -0.90
C ALA A 92 -1.62 -4.00 -1.41
N THR A 93 -0.53 -4.22 -0.68
CA THR A 93 0.50 -5.22 -1.00
C THR A 93 -0.06 -6.64 -0.98
N VAL A 94 -0.85 -6.99 0.03
CA VAL A 94 -1.47 -8.32 0.17
C VAL A 94 -2.51 -8.56 -0.94
N LEU A 95 -3.31 -7.55 -1.26
CA LEU A 95 -4.27 -7.63 -2.37
C LEU A 95 -3.57 -7.78 -3.72
N ALA A 96 -2.50 -7.02 -3.96
CA ALA A 96 -1.70 -7.15 -5.18
C ALA A 96 -1.13 -8.55 -5.32
N GLN A 97 -0.58 -9.14 -4.25
CA GLN A 97 -0.11 -10.52 -4.25
C GLN A 97 -1.24 -11.50 -4.62
N ALA A 98 -2.41 -11.38 -3.99
CA ALA A 98 -3.53 -12.27 -4.25
C ALA A 98 -4.03 -12.18 -5.71
N ILE A 99 -4.13 -10.95 -6.26
CA ILE A 99 -4.52 -10.73 -7.65
C ILE A 99 -3.50 -11.35 -8.62
N VAL A 100 -2.20 -11.14 -8.37
CA VAL A 100 -1.13 -11.72 -9.20
C VAL A 100 -1.16 -13.23 -9.13
N GLN A 101 -1.30 -13.83 -7.95
CA GLN A 101 -1.34 -15.28 -7.78
C GLN A 101 -2.53 -15.93 -8.50
N GLN A 102 -3.73 -15.35 -8.39
CA GLN A 102 -4.91 -15.88 -9.06
C GLN A 102 -4.86 -15.61 -10.57
N GLY A 103 -4.42 -14.43 -10.98
CA GLY A 103 -4.23 -14.09 -12.39
C GLY A 103 -3.20 -15.00 -13.07
N TYR A 104 -2.09 -15.29 -12.39
CA TYR A 104 -1.10 -16.23 -12.90
C TYR A 104 -1.68 -17.63 -13.12
N LYS A 105 -2.47 -18.15 -12.18
CA LYS A 105 -3.16 -19.44 -12.34
C LYS A 105 -4.08 -19.45 -13.56
N ALA A 106 -4.87 -18.39 -13.74
CA ALA A 106 -5.81 -18.27 -14.84
C ALA A 106 -5.07 -18.22 -16.20
N VAL A 107 -4.00 -17.45 -16.31
CA VAL A 107 -3.18 -17.36 -17.54
C VAL A 107 -2.47 -18.67 -17.83
N THR A 108 -1.97 -19.37 -16.81
CA THR A 108 -1.33 -20.69 -16.97
C THR A 108 -2.35 -21.75 -17.42
N ALA A 109 -3.60 -21.62 -17.02
CA ALA A 109 -4.70 -22.47 -17.47
C ALA A 109 -5.21 -22.12 -18.88
N GLY A 110 -4.58 -21.16 -19.57
CA GLY A 110 -4.89 -20.81 -20.96
C GLY A 110 -5.88 -19.66 -21.14
N MET A 111 -6.26 -18.94 -20.06
CA MET A 111 -7.11 -17.76 -20.17
C MET A 111 -6.37 -16.63 -20.90
N ASN A 112 -7.09 -15.91 -21.77
CA ASN A 112 -6.53 -14.75 -22.44
C ASN A 112 -6.22 -13.62 -21.41
N PRO A 113 -4.96 -13.16 -21.33
CA PRO A 113 -4.58 -12.12 -20.37
C PRO A 113 -5.33 -10.79 -20.54
N MET A 114 -5.73 -10.45 -21.78
CA MET A 114 -6.45 -9.20 -22.07
C MET A 114 -7.89 -9.27 -21.56
N ASP A 115 -8.54 -10.42 -21.68
CA ASP A 115 -9.89 -10.61 -21.15
C ASP A 115 -9.87 -10.68 -19.62
N LEU A 116 -8.84 -11.31 -19.04
CA LEU A 116 -8.63 -11.28 -17.60
C LEU A 116 -8.47 -9.85 -17.09
N LYS A 117 -7.67 -9.02 -17.79
CA LYS A 117 -7.52 -7.60 -17.42
C LYS A 117 -8.86 -6.85 -17.46
N ARG A 118 -9.64 -7.03 -18.52
CA ARG A 118 -10.99 -6.40 -18.64
C ARG A 118 -11.89 -6.81 -17.47
N GLY A 119 -11.89 -8.10 -17.11
CA GLY A 119 -12.64 -8.60 -15.95
C GLY A 119 -12.20 -7.96 -14.63
N ILE A 120 -10.89 -7.80 -14.41
CA ILE A 120 -10.35 -7.11 -13.24
C ILE A 120 -10.80 -5.65 -13.21
N ASP A 121 -10.71 -4.92 -14.32
CA ASP A 121 -11.12 -3.51 -14.41
C ASP A 121 -12.62 -3.33 -14.09
N MET A 122 -13.48 -4.22 -14.60
CA MET A 122 -14.90 -4.23 -14.29
C MET A 122 -15.17 -4.52 -12.80
N ALA A 123 -14.48 -5.50 -12.22
CA ALA A 123 -14.60 -5.84 -10.80
C ALA A 123 -14.17 -4.66 -9.91
N VAL A 124 -13.05 -4.01 -10.23
CA VAL A 124 -12.55 -2.84 -9.49
C VAL A 124 -13.59 -1.71 -9.53
N THR A 125 -14.17 -1.43 -10.69
CA THR A 125 -15.22 -0.38 -10.83
C THR A 125 -16.43 -0.67 -9.93
N SER A 126 -16.91 -1.91 -9.92
CA SER A 126 -18.03 -2.34 -9.08
C SER A 126 -17.69 -2.24 -7.58
N ILE A 127 -16.50 -2.72 -7.19
CA ILE A 127 -16.04 -2.67 -5.79
C ILE A 127 -15.91 -1.23 -5.30
N LEU A 128 -15.36 -0.32 -6.11
CA LEU A 128 -15.23 1.09 -5.76
C LEU A 128 -16.60 1.76 -5.54
N GLY A 129 -17.62 1.41 -6.34
CA GLY A 129 -18.99 1.87 -6.14
C GLY A 129 -19.55 1.41 -4.77
N ASN A 130 -19.37 0.14 -4.46
CA ASN A 130 -19.82 -0.43 -3.18
C ASN A 130 -19.06 0.17 -1.97
N LEU A 131 -17.74 0.36 -2.10
CA LEU A 131 -16.93 0.99 -1.05
C LEU A 131 -17.35 2.44 -0.79
N LYS A 132 -17.66 3.22 -1.83
CA LYS A 132 -18.17 4.59 -1.67
C LYS A 132 -19.51 4.61 -0.91
N SER A 133 -20.42 3.69 -1.21
CA SER A 133 -21.71 3.61 -0.52
C SER A 133 -21.59 3.11 0.93
N ALA A 134 -20.61 2.26 1.23
CA ALA A 134 -20.34 1.75 2.57
C ALA A 134 -19.50 2.72 3.42
N SER A 135 -18.78 3.66 2.81
CA SER A 135 -17.94 4.60 3.53
C SER A 135 -18.75 5.62 4.32
N LYS A 136 -18.34 5.88 5.57
CA LYS A 136 -18.93 6.89 6.44
C LYS A 136 -18.05 8.13 6.46
N GLN A 137 -18.64 9.30 6.27
CA GLN A 137 -17.97 10.58 6.46
C GLN A 137 -17.71 10.84 7.95
N LEU A 138 -16.51 11.28 8.29
CA LEU A 138 -16.17 11.65 9.66
C LEU A 138 -16.82 13.00 10.00
N GLY A 139 -17.64 13.01 11.06
CA GLY A 139 -18.39 14.20 11.49
C GLY A 139 -17.84 14.89 12.73
N SER A 140 -17.06 14.21 13.56
CA SER A 140 -16.60 14.72 14.85
C SER A 140 -15.08 14.62 15.02
N SER A 141 -14.53 15.51 15.85
CA SER A 141 -13.11 15.49 16.24
C SER A 141 -12.71 14.19 16.92
N SER A 142 -13.63 13.60 17.71
CA SER A 142 -13.43 12.29 18.34
C SER A 142 -13.25 11.17 17.33
N GLU A 143 -14.07 11.15 16.25
CA GLU A 143 -13.93 10.14 15.19
C GLU A 143 -12.60 10.32 14.44
N ILE A 144 -12.17 11.55 14.21
CA ILE A 144 -10.86 11.85 13.60
C ILE A 144 -9.73 11.34 14.49
N ALA A 145 -9.82 11.56 15.82
CA ALA A 145 -8.83 11.07 16.78
C ALA A 145 -8.75 9.54 16.77
N GLN A 146 -9.90 8.84 16.71
CA GLN A 146 -9.94 7.38 16.64
C GLN A 146 -9.26 6.85 15.38
N VAL A 147 -9.54 7.43 14.21
CA VAL A 147 -8.88 7.04 12.95
C VAL A 147 -7.39 7.35 13.00
N GLY A 148 -7.01 8.51 13.52
CA GLY A 148 -5.61 8.88 13.72
C GLY A 148 -4.87 7.91 14.65
N THR A 149 -5.51 7.46 15.73
CA THR A 149 -4.97 6.45 16.66
C THR A 149 -4.74 5.11 15.96
N ILE A 150 -5.69 4.66 15.14
CA ILE A 150 -5.55 3.41 14.37
C ILE A 150 -4.38 3.52 13.40
N SER A 151 -4.29 4.61 12.64
CA SER A 151 -3.18 4.85 11.69
C SER A 151 -1.82 4.99 12.38
N ALA A 152 -1.81 5.45 13.64
CA ALA A 152 -0.61 5.55 14.48
C ALA A 152 -0.30 4.25 15.26
N ASN A 153 -0.81 3.09 14.81
CA ASN A 153 -0.60 1.78 15.48
C ASN A 153 -1.08 1.71 16.95
N GLY A 154 -2.10 2.49 17.31
CA GLY A 154 -2.72 2.50 18.64
C GLY A 154 -2.22 3.59 19.57
N GLU A 155 -1.38 4.52 19.12
CA GLU A 155 -0.90 5.64 19.92
C GLU A 155 -1.96 6.76 20.01
N GLU A 156 -2.71 6.79 21.11
CA GLU A 156 -3.82 7.76 21.31
C GLU A 156 -3.36 9.22 21.32
N GLU A 157 -2.17 9.50 21.87
CA GLU A 157 -1.65 10.87 21.91
C GLU A 157 -1.45 11.45 20.51
N ILE A 158 -0.95 10.64 19.58
CA ILE A 158 -0.78 11.03 18.18
C ILE A 158 -2.15 11.26 17.54
N GLY A 159 -3.11 10.36 17.77
CA GLY A 159 -4.47 10.51 17.26
C GLY A 159 -5.14 11.80 17.72
N LYS A 160 -5.03 12.15 19.00
CA LYS A 160 -5.56 13.39 19.58
C LYS A 160 -4.89 14.63 18.95
N LYS A 161 -3.57 14.67 18.84
CA LYS A 161 -2.83 15.78 18.20
C LYS A 161 -3.24 15.99 16.74
N ILE A 162 -3.47 14.90 15.99
CA ILE A 162 -3.96 14.98 14.60
C ILE A 162 -5.35 15.61 14.55
N ALA A 163 -6.26 15.21 15.45
CA ALA A 163 -7.61 15.75 15.51
C ALA A 163 -7.63 17.23 15.86
N GLU A 164 -6.85 17.66 16.86
CA GLU A 164 -6.69 19.07 17.24
C GLU A 164 -6.19 19.93 16.06
N ARG A 165 -5.15 19.48 15.37
CA ARG A 165 -4.62 20.18 14.18
C ARG A 165 -5.60 20.22 13.02
N SER A 166 -6.42 19.18 12.87
CA SER A 166 -7.48 19.15 11.85
C SER A 166 -8.56 20.22 12.13
N GLU A 167 -8.94 20.39 13.39
CA GLU A 167 -9.87 21.44 13.81
C GLU A 167 -9.30 22.86 13.60
N GLU A 168 -8.06 23.09 14.03
CA GLU A 168 -7.38 24.38 13.78
C GLU A 168 -7.34 24.75 12.29
N ARG A 169 -7.11 23.79 11.40
CA ARG A 169 -7.14 24.03 9.95
C ARG A 169 -8.54 24.33 9.41
N ARG A 170 -9.58 23.74 9.98
CA ARG A 170 -10.98 24.08 9.63
C ARG A 170 -11.31 25.49 10.04
N VAL A 171 -11.06 25.85 11.30
CA VAL A 171 -11.26 27.20 11.82
C VAL A 171 -10.44 28.22 11.04
N GLY A 172 -9.18 27.94 10.73
CA GLY A 172 -8.33 28.84 9.93
C GLY A 172 -8.83 29.05 8.50
N LYS A 173 -9.44 28.07 7.87
CA LYS A 173 -10.09 28.23 6.54
C LYS A 173 -11.37 29.05 6.62
N GLU A 174 -12.18 28.85 7.65
CA GLU A 174 -13.39 29.65 7.86
C GLU A 174 -13.06 31.12 8.16
N CYS A 175 -12.03 31.40 8.96
CA CYS A 175 -11.53 32.75 9.17
C CYS A 175 -11.03 33.41 7.87
N ARG A 176 -10.30 32.70 7.01
CA ARG A 176 -9.84 33.23 5.72
C ARG A 176 -10.99 33.55 4.77
N SER A 177 -12.06 32.76 4.76
CA SER A 177 -13.23 33.01 3.91
C SER A 177 -14.05 34.22 4.38
N ARG A 178 -14.02 34.55 5.69
CA ARG A 178 -14.68 35.74 6.28
C ARG A 178 -13.89 37.03 6.08
N TRP A 179 -12.59 36.94 5.81
CA TRP A 179 -11.69 38.13 5.69
C TRP A 179 -11.25 38.40 4.25
N SER A 180 -12.01 37.98 3.26
CA SER A 180 -11.82 38.46 1.90
C SER A 180 -12.59 39.78 1.70
N PRO A 181 -11.92 40.93 1.65
CA PRO A 181 -12.59 42.24 1.56
C PRO A 181 -12.89 42.65 0.11
N TYR A 182 -12.93 41.76 -0.82
CA TYR A 182 -13.27 42.02 -2.22
C TYR A 182 -14.39 41.12 -2.71
N HIS A 183 -15.56 41.68 -2.69
CA HIS A 183 -16.60 41.44 -3.67
C HIS A 183 -16.65 42.63 -4.59
#